data_a5613a82a9a887c5fc8f3c1bb223f616
#
_entry.id   a5613a82a9a887c5fc8f3c1bb223f616
#
_cell.length_a   1.000
_cell.length_b   1.000
_cell.length_c   1.000
_cell.angle_alpha   90.00
_cell.angle_beta   90.00
_cell.angle_gamma   90.00
#
_symmetry.space_group_name_H-M   'P 1'
#
loop_
_entity.id
_entity.type
_entity.pdbx_description
1 polymer ?
#
loop_
_entity_poly.entity_id
_entity_poly.type
_entity_poly.pdbx_seq_one_letter_code
_entity_poly.pdbx_strand_id
1 'polypeptide(L)'
;MYDNPLSAFTNTSLPHQGSAGIQFAVVGAGVVGLCVALEAQRRGHHVTLIDHTEPGKATSYGNAGYLATEIIDPLGTPDVLRAAPKLWLNPKGPICTPWRYIAKAIPWYWRFLNAAQAEPAQRGTDMIHQLNQAAVGAWQRTLADINASALLIKGGHLVVWENTQKRDEAHQLIEKMHRYDIPCEFVDAERLAQLEPELSLSLSHAVFFPESHRLTDPYEVCRALFDAFSARGGVFINAKVDDVHPSSNTHIDLRIAAQTQRFDKVALCAGVWSKQLLERVGITVPLEAERGYHVTFPHDAARIHHTVLSADRKLVLSPLNAGLRAVGMSEIGGTTLPAIKKRYRVLREHTKGLLPKLFDNPQLESTEWMGYRPSFPDSLPVIDLHPMYSRLSFAFGHQHLGITQAAISAELLLDKIEQRPSLIPLDALRVDRF
;
A
#
# COMPACT_ATOMS: atom_id res chain seq x y z
N MET A 1 25.95 -15.48 -20.63
CA MET A 1 25.47 -16.62 -19.83
C MET A 1 25.37 -16.10 -18.41
N TYR A 2 24.19 -15.73 -17.98
CA TYR A 2 23.93 -15.32 -16.58
C TYR A 2 23.37 -16.53 -15.88
N ASP A 3 24.09 -17.03 -14.89
CA ASP A 3 23.68 -18.12 -14.03
C ASP A 3 22.40 -17.74 -13.28
N ASN A 4 21.42 -18.63 -13.32
CA ASN A 4 20.12 -18.48 -12.71
C ASN A 4 20.21 -18.86 -11.22
N PRO A 5 20.09 -17.92 -10.26
CA PRO A 5 20.21 -18.22 -8.84
C PRO A 5 18.98 -18.92 -8.24
N LEU A 6 18.02 -19.38 -9.06
CA LEU A 6 16.76 -20.01 -8.59
C LEU A 6 16.90 -21.48 -8.22
N SER A 7 18.08 -22.12 -8.38
CA SER A 7 18.28 -23.53 -8.05
C SER A 7 18.55 -23.84 -6.57
N ALA A 8 18.66 -22.81 -5.71
CA ALA A 8 19.01 -22.99 -4.29
C ALA A 8 17.81 -23.17 -3.34
N PHE A 9 16.56 -23.10 -3.83
CA PHE A 9 15.35 -23.07 -2.97
C PHE A 9 14.52 -24.35 -2.95
N THR A 10 15.03 -25.45 -3.47
CA THR A 10 14.33 -26.74 -3.42
C THR A 10 15.04 -27.68 -2.45
N ASN A 11 14.71 -27.61 -1.19
CA ASN A 11 14.61 -28.74 -0.24
C ASN A 11 14.38 -28.20 1.18
N THR A 12 13.17 -28.20 1.65
CA THR A 12 12.91 -28.08 3.08
C THR A 12 11.93 -29.16 3.51
N SER A 13 12.51 -30.24 4.01
CA SER A 13 11.85 -31.10 4.99
C SER A 13 11.38 -30.22 6.15
N LEU A 14 10.10 -30.34 6.55
CA LEU A 14 9.53 -29.65 7.70
C LEU A 14 10.41 -29.87 8.93
N PRO A 15 10.67 -28.84 9.76
CA PRO A 15 11.40 -29.01 11.00
C PRO A 15 10.64 -29.94 11.94
N HIS A 16 11.34 -30.91 12.51
CA HIS A 16 10.83 -31.82 13.49
C HIS A 16 10.27 -31.09 14.73
N GLN A 17 9.16 -31.61 15.24
CA GLN A 17 8.50 -31.23 16.48
C GLN A 17 9.49 -31.17 17.63
N GLY A 18 9.76 -29.99 18.14
CA GLY A 18 10.55 -29.74 19.32
C GLY A 18 10.40 -28.32 19.81
N SER A 19 9.47 -28.12 20.71
CA SER A 19 9.09 -26.92 21.48
C SER A 19 7.79 -26.26 21.05
N ALA A 20 7.04 -25.79 22.05
CA ALA A 20 5.62 -25.38 22.01
C ALA A 20 5.26 -24.09 21.22
N GLY A 21 5.82 -23.87 20.05
CA GLY A 21 5.44 -22.76 19.17
C GLY A 21 4.31 -23.17 18.22
N ILE A 22 3.33 -22.29 18.03
CA ILE A 22 2.23 -22.47 17.07
C ILE A 22 2.80 -22.43 15.65
N GLN A 23 2.39 -23.40 14.80
CA GLN A 23 2.67 -23.38 13.35
C GLN A 23 1.77 -22.34 12.66
N PHE A 24 2.34 -21.21 12.28
CA PHE A 24 1.62 -20.08 11.73
C PHE A 24 1.95 -19.90 10.25
N ALA A 25 0.95 -19.95 9.37
CA ALA A 25 1.15 -19.64 7.96
C ALA A 25 0.71 -18.20 7.62
N VAL A 26 1.52 -17.51 6.83
CA VAL A 26 1.17 -16.21 6.23
C VAL A 26 1.12 -16.38 4.72
N VAL A 27 -0.04 -16.12 4.11
CA VAL A 27 -0.26 -16.22 2.66
C VAL A 27 -0.16 -14.83 2.05
N GLY A 28 0.88 -14.62 1.24
CA GLY A 28 1.24 -13.34 0.62
C GLY A 28 2.50 -12.74 1.24
N ALA A 29 3.55 -12.59 0.43
CA ALA A 29 4.84 -12.01 0.81
C ALA A 29 5.01 -10.54 0.35
N GLY A 30 3.91 -9.80 0.24
CA GLY A 30 3.92 -8.34 0.15
C GLY A 30 4.29 -7.70 1.49
N VAL A 31 4.43 -6.37 1.53
CA VAL A 31 4.83 -5.63 2.73
C VAL A 31 3.97 -5.97 3.96
N VAL A 32 2.65 -6.10 3.79
CA VAL A 32 1.73 -6.44 4.90
C VAL A 32 2.02 -7.84 5.43
N GLY A 33 2.14 -8.84 4.54
CA GLY A 33 2.43 -10.21 4.95
C GLY A 33 3.81 -10.37 5.59
N LEU A 34 4.83 -9.63 5.11
CA LEU A 34 6.15 -9.59 5.72
C LEU A 34 6.12 -9.01 7.14
N CYS A 35 5.39 -7.90 7.35
CA CYS A 35 5.21 -7.34 8.69
C CYS A 35 4.46 -8.33 9.61
N VAL A 36 3.40 -8.98 9.13
CA VAL A 36 2.66 -9.99 9.90
C VAL A 36 3.56 -11.19 10.24
N ALA A 37 4.37 -11.66 9.31
CA ALA A 37 5.28 -12.77 9.53
C ALA A 37 6.34 -12.46 10.61
N LEU A 38 6.96 -11.27 10.53
CA LEU A 38 7.93 -10.84 11.54
C LEU A 38 7.30 -10.60 12.91
N GLU A 39 6.13 -9.98 12.95
CA GLU A 39 5.42 -9.77 14.22
C GLU A 39 5.01 -11.09 14.85
N ALA A 40 4.57 -12.08 14.07
CA ALA A 40 4.27 -13.42 14.55
C ALA A 40 5.53 -14.13 15.10
N GLN A 41 6.69 -14.00 14.42
CA GLN A 41 7.96 -14.53 14.95
C GLN A 41 8.37 -13.83 16.24
N ARG A 42 8.22 -12.51 16.34
CA ARG A 42 8.51 -11.74 17.55
C ARG A 42 7.66 -12.20 18.75
N ARG A 43 6.46 -12.73 18.46
CA ARG A 43 5.56 -13.32 19.49
C ARG A 43 5.81 -14.80 19.74
N GLY A 44 6.87 -15.39 19.16
CA GLY A 44 7.30 -16.78 19.43
C GLY A 44 6.62 -17.85 18.57
N HIS A 45 5.99 -17.47 17.46
CA HIS A 45 5.41 -18.43 16.52
C HIS A 45 6.45 -18.96 15.52
N HIS A 46 6.27 -20.22 15.10
CA HIS A 46 6.99 -20.79 13.95
C HIS A 46 6.28 -20.40 12.66
N VAL A 47 6.90 -19.55 11.85
CA VAL A 47 6.20 -18.93 10.73
C VAL A 47 6.63 -19.49 9.38
N THR A 48 5.65 -19.91 8.58
CA THR A 48 5.80 -20.23 7.16
C THR A 48 5.15 -19.13 6.32
N LEU A 49 5.95 -18.43 5.50
CA LEU A 49 5.51 -17.43 4.55
C LEU A 49 5.34 -18.06 3.16
N ILE A 50 4.20 -17.83 2.49
CA ILE A 50 3.86 -18.51 1.24
C ILE A 50 3.48 -17.46 0.19
N ASP A 51 4.19 -17.43 -0.93
CA ASP A 51 3.85 -16.60 -2.10
C ASP A 51 4.40 -17.26 -3.38
N HIS A 52 3.73 -17.06 -4.49
CA HIS A 52 4.18 -17.53 -5.80
C HIS A 52 5.17 -16.58 -6.51
N THR A 53 5.38 -15.40 -5.92
CA THR A 53 6.32 -14.38 -6.40
C THR A 53 7.44 -14.18 -5.39
N GLU A 54 8.52 -13.57 -5.83
CA GLU A 54 9.60 -13.10 -4.95
C GLU A 54 9.03 -12.10 -3.92
N PRO A 55 9.41 -12.21 -2.62
CA PRO A 55 8.94 -11.30 -1.59
C PRO A 55 9.11 -9.82 -1.95
N GLY A 56 8.04 -9.04 -1.77
CA GLY A 56 8.01 -7.61 -2.09
C GLY A 56 7.84 -7.24 -3.56
N LYS A 57 7.97 -8.16 -4.51
CA LYS A 57 7.97 -7.87 -5.97
C LYS A 57 6.59 -7.65 -6.58
N ALA A 58 5.50 -7.94 -5.86
CA ALA A 58 4.14 -7.68 -6.33
C ALA A 58 3.77 -6.19 -6.17
N THR A 59 2.59 -5.87 -5.67
CA THR A 59 2.08 -4.49 -5.55
C THR A 59 2.95 -3.57 -4.69
N SER A 60 3.63 -4.12 -3.67
CA SER A 60 4.53 -3.36 -2.78
C SER A 60 5.71 -2.73 -3.50
N TYR A 61 6.27 -3.41 -4.51
CA TYR A 61 7.38 -2.95 -5.34
C TYR A 61 7.14 -1.56 -5.94
N GLY A 62 5.94 -1.33 -6.42
CA GLY A 62 5.61 -0.12 -7.17
C GLY A 62 5.10 1.04 -6.34
N ASN A 63 5.12 0.95 -5.02
CA ASN A 63 4.65 2.03 -4.15
C ASN A 63 5.57 3.25 -4.22
N ALA A 64 5.02 4.42 -3.88
CA ALA A 64 5.77 5.69 -3.81
C ALA A 64 6.75 5.75 -2.62
N GLY A 65 6.65 4.83 -1.67
CA GLY A 65 7.56 4.72 -0.54
C GLY A 65 7.35 5.74 0.58
N TYR A 66 6.50 6.75 0.41
CA TYR A 66 6.24 7.68 1.51
C TYR A 66 5.09 7.19 2.40
N LEU A 67 5.19 7.48 3.70
CA LEU A 67 4.15 7.19 4.67
C LEU A 67 3.14 8.33 4.64
N ALA A 68 2.03 8.09 3.96
CA ALA A 68 1.00 9.09 3.66
C ALA A 68 0.08 9.34 4.87
N THR A 69 0.65 9.83 5.97
CA THR A 69 -0.06 10.03 7.23
C THR A 69 -1.07 11.18 7.19
N GLU A 70 -0.88 12.12 6.28
CA GLU A 70 -1.78 13.25 6.00
C GLU A 70 -2.93 12.87 5.04
N ILE A 71 -2.86 11.74 4.36
CA ILE A 71 -3.97 11.25 3.53
C ILE A 71 -4.96 10.50 4.44
N ILE A 72 -5.84 11.25 5.08
CA ILE A 72 -6.82 10.74 6.03
C ILE A 72 -8.18 10.45 5.41
N ASP A 73 -8.47 10.98 4.21
CA ASP A 73 -9.76 10.75 3.56
C ASP A 73 -9.81 9.42 2.81
N PRO A 74 -10.98 8.76 2.82
CA PRO A 74 -11.26 7.70 1.88
C PRO A 74 -11.26 8.24 0.44
N LEU A 75 -11.06 7.37 -0.56
CA LEU A 75 -11.10 7.76 -1.98
C LEU A 75 -12.47 8.35 -2.38
N GLY A 76 -13.55 7.88 -1.74
CA GLY A 76 -14.89 8.36 -1.94
C GLY A 76 -15.28 9.37 -0.86
N THR A 77 -15.45 10.63 -1.25
CA THR A 77 -16.03 11.68 -0.40
C THR A 77 -17.10 12.43 -1.20
N PRO A 78 -18.00 13.19 -0.54
CA PRO A 78 -18.98 14.02 -1.27
C PRO A 78 -18.34 14.97 -2.28
N ASP A 79 -17.15 15.50 -1.98
CA ASP A 79 -16.42 16.41 -2.87
C ASP A 79 -15.87 15.67 -4.09
N VAL A 80 -15.34 14.47 -3.91
CA VAL A 80 -14.89 13.60 -5.01
C VAL A 80 -16.05 13.22 -5.92
N LEU A 81 -17.23 12.93 -5.36
CA LEU A 81 -18.43 12.64 -6.16
C LEU A 81 -18.86 13.82 -7.01
N ARG A 82 -18.82 15.05 -6.45
CA ARG A 82 -19.12 16.30 -7.20
C ARG A 82 -18.12 16.55 -8.33
N ALA A 83 -16.85 16.22 -8.13
CA ALA A 83 -15.78 16.37 -9.11
C ALA A 83 -15.69 15.23 -10.14
N ALA A 84 -16.29 14.07 -9.86
CA ALA A 84 -16.13 12.84 -10.65
C ALA A 84 -16.45 12.99 -12.15
N PRO A 85 -17.53 13.69 -12.59
CA PRO A 85 -17.80 13.83 -14.02
C PRO A 85 -16.65 14.55 -14.75
N LYS A 86 -16.09 15.59 -14.15
CA LYS A 86 -14.94 16.34 -14.72
C LYS A 86 -13.68 15.50 -14.78
N LEU A 87 -13.43 14.67 -13.76
CA LEU A 87 -12.25 13.82 -13.70
C LEU A 87 -12.32 12.66 -14.71
N TRP A 88 -13.50 12.08 -14.93
CA TRP A 88 -13.69 10.95 -15.86
C TRP A 88 -13.67 11.39 -17.33
N LEU A 89 -14.18 12.59 -17.64
CA LEU A 89 -14.19 13.13 -19.00
C LEU A 89 -12.81 13.63 -19.45
N ASN A 90 -11.85 13.77 -18.55
CA ASN A 90 -10.50 14.20 -18.89
C ASN A 90 -9.67 13.04 -19.48
N PRO A 91 -9.27 13.07 -20.77
CA PRO A 91 -8.48 11.99 -21.40
C PRO A 91 -7.09 11.77 -20.77
N LYS A 92 -6.57 12.79 -20.04
CA LYS A 92 -5.33 12.75 -19.26
C LYS A 92 -5.61 12.63 -17.76
N GLY A 93 -6.87 12.46 -17.38
CA GLY A 93 -7.30 12.39 -15.98
C GLY A 93 -6.69 11.21 -15.23
N PRO A 94 -6.60 11.35 -13.90
CA PRO A 94 -5.98 10.33 -13.04
C PRO A 94 -6.83 9.06 -12.95
N ILE A 95 -8.14 9.13 -13.20
CA ILE A 95 -9.09 8.02 -12.99
C ILE A 95 -9.62 7.52 -14.33
N CYS A 96 -9.72 6.20 -14.50
CA CYS A 96 -10.49 5.61 -15.60
C CYS A 96 -10.94 4.19 -15.29
N THR A 97 -11.87 3.71 -16.13
CA THR A 97 -12.28 2.31 -16.19
C THR A 97 -12.27 1.89 -17.66
N PRO A 98 -11.50 0.85 -18.04
CA PRO A 98 -11.54 0.33 -19.38
C PRO A 98 -12.98 -0.09 -19.75
N TRP A 99 -13.42 0.26 -20.96
CA TRP A 99 -14.81 -0.02 -21.38
C TRP A 99 -15.20 -1.51 -21.25
N ARG A 100 -14.25 -2.42 -21.48
CA ARG A 100 -14.43 -3.88 -21.31
C ARG A 100 -14.64 -4.31 -19.86
N TYR A 101 -14.33 -3.44 -18.90
CA TYR A 101 -14.44 -3.74 -17.48
C TYR A 101 -15.61 -3.03 -16.80
N ILE A 102 -16.27 -2.07 -17.45
CA ILE A 102 -17.33 -1.23 -16.86
C ILE A 102 -18.44 -2.11 -16.24
N ALA A 103 -18.96 -3.07 -16.99
CA ALA A 103 -20.05 -3.92 -16.51
C ALA A 103 -19.67 -4.71 -15.23
N LYS A 104 -18.43 -5.16 -15.12
CA LYS A 104 -17.92 -5.86 -13.94
C LYS A 104 -17.70 -4.92 -12.74
N ALA A 105 -17.41 -3.65 -13.00
CA ALA A 105 -17.15 -2.64 -11.96
C ALA A 105 -18.44 -2.02 -11.39
N ILE A 106 -19.59 -2.14 -12.05
CA ILE A 106 -20.86 -1.53 -11.61
C ILE A 106 -21.21 -1.87 -10.15
N PRO A 107 -21.17 -3.12 -9.67
CA PRO A 107 -21.49 -3.44 -8.28
C PRO A 107 -20.55 -2.76 -7.28
N TRP A 108 -19.28 -2.66 -7.63
CA TRP A 108 -18.27 -1.95 -6.82
C TRP A 108 -18.55 -0.44 -6.78
N TYR A 109 -18.86 0.19 -7.94
CA TYR A 109 -19.18 1.61 -8.01
C TYR A 109 -20.46 1.95 -7.22
N TRP A 110 -21.46 1.09 -7.25
CA TRP A 110 -22.68 1.30 -6.45
C TRP A 110 -22.35 1.37 -4.94
N ARG A 111 -21.54 0.43 -4.45
CA ARG A 111 -21.07 0.46 -3.05
C ARG A 111 -20.17 1.65 -2.76
N PHE A 112 -19.32 2.04 -3.70
CA PHE A 112 -18.48 3.24 -3.60
C PHE A 112 -19.31 4.52 -3.46
N LEU A 113 -20.36 4.69 -4.24
CA LEU A 113 -21.29 5.83 -4.14
C LEU A 113 -21.96 5.89 -2.77
N ASN A 114 -22.33 4.77 -2.18
CA ASN A 114 -22.90 4.71 -0.84
C ASN A 114 -21.86 5.02 0.24
N ALA A 115 -20.67 4.48 0.12
CA ALA A 115 -19.57 4.75 1.05
C ALA A 115 -19.09 6.21 1.00
N ALA A 116 -19.24 6.88 -0.14
CA ALA A 116 -18.86 8.28 -0.34
C ALA A 116 -19.90 9.31 0.17
N GLN A 117 -21.00 8.87 0.80
CA GLN A 117 -21.93 9.78 1.50
C GLN A 117 -21.24 10.39 2.74
N ALA A 118 -21.75 11.52 3.22
CA ALA A 118 -21.09 12.32 4.22
C ALA A 118 -20.74 11.54 5.52
N GLU A 119 -21.71 10.81 6.07
CA GLU A 119 -21.51 10.09 7.33
C GLU A 119 -20.57 8.86 7.18
N PRO A 120 -20.74 7.96 6.19
CA PRO A 120 -19.78 6.88 5.96
C PRO A 120 -18.38 7.39 5.65
N ALA A 121 -18.24 8.44 4.83
CA ALA A 121 -16.95 9.04 4.50
C ALA A 121 -16.26 9.61 5.75
N GLN A 122 -16.99 10.28 6.65
CA GLN A 122 -16.45 10.80 7.91
C GLN A 122 -15.94 9.68 8.80
N ARG A 123 -16.71 8.59 8.98
CA ARG A 123 -16.26 7.41 9.74
C ARG A 123 -15.00 6.79 9.11
N GLY A 124 -14.94 6.77 7.78
CA GLY A 124 -13.74 6.33 7.05
C GLY A 124 -12.53 7.22 7.34
N THR A 125 -12.72 8.55 7.31
CA THR A 125 -11.68 9.54 7.63
C THR A 125 -11.14 9.33 9.05
N ASP A 126 -12.02 9.17 10.04
CA ASP A 126 -11.63 9.00 11.43
C ASP A 126 -10.83 7.70 11.65
N MET A 127 -11.23 6.61 10.99
CA MET A 127 -10.52 5.33 11.07
C MET A 127 -9.17 5.36 10.35
N ILE A 128 -9.10 5.94 9.14
CA ILE A 128 -7.83 6.10 8.41
C ILE A 128 -6.86 6.96 9.22
N HIS A 129 -7.36 8.05 9.80
CA HIS A 129 -6.55 8.91 10.67
C HIS A 129 -5.96 8.14 11.86
N GLN A 130 -6.75 7.36 12.58
CA GLN A 130 -6.25 6.55 13.71
C GLN A 130 -5.17 5.56 13.28
N LEU A 131 -5.36 4.86 12.15
CA LEU A 131 -4.37 3.94 11.59
C LEU A 131 -3.08 4.69 11.20
N ASN A 132 -3.21 5.83 10.53
CA ASN A 132 -2.09 6.62 10.05
C ASN A 132 -1.30 7.27 11.21
N GLN A 133 -1.97 7.71 12.27
CA GLN A 133 -1.34 8.24 13.47
C GLN A 133 -0.41 7.22 14.14
N ALA A 134 -0.82 5.95 14.19
CA ALA A 134 -0.02 4.87 14.76
C ALA A 134 1.06 4.33 13.81
N ALA A 135 0.97 4.64 12.52
CA ALA A 135 1.78 4.00 11.47
C ALA A 135 3.29 4.25 11.60
N VAL A 136 3.70 5.51 11.82
CA VAL A 136 5.13 5.86 11.93
C VAL A 136 5.77 5.14 13.13
N GLY A 137 5.11 5.16 14.29
CA GLY A 137 5.60 4.47 15.48
C GLY A 137 5.70 2.95 15.29
N ALA A 138 4.74 2.34 14.60
CA ALA A 138 4.79 0.91 14.28
C ALA A 138 5.96 0.59 13.34
N TRP A 139 6.20 1.41 12.31
CA TRP A 139 7.38 1.26 11.44
C TRP A 139 8.69 1.43 12.18
N GLN A 140 8.79 2.41 13.07
CA GLN A 140 9.98 2.60 13.92
C GLN A 140 10.28 1.35 14.75
N ARG A 141 9.25 0.76 15.39
CA ARG A 141 9.39 -0.49 16.16
C ARG A 141 9.82 -1.66 15.28
N THR A 142 9.15 -1.84 14.14
CA THR A 142 9.43 -2.95 13.21
C THR A 142 10.85 -2.87 12.66
N LEU A 143 11.29 -1.69 12.22
CA LEU A 143 12.63 -1.54 11.64
C LEU A 143 13.73 -1.55 12.71
N ALA A 144 13.47 -1.06 13.92
CA ALA A 144 14.42 -1.17 15.03
C ALA A 144 14.63 -2.63 15.45
N ASP A 145 13.58 -3.44 15.47
CA ASP A 145 13.61 -4.87 15.80
C ASP A 145 14.50 -5.69 14.84
N ILE A 146 14.66 -5.23 13.61
CA ILE A 146 15.53 -5.86 12.60
C ILE A 146 16.85 -5.10 12.35
N ASN A 147 17.18 -4.12 13.19
CA ASN A 147 18.37 -3.24 13.05
C ASN A 147 18.44 -2.47 11.71
N ALA A 148 17.27 -2.09 11.16
CA ALA A 148 17.15 -1.43 9.86
C ALA A 148 16.50 -0.03 9.95
N SER A 149 16.62 0.67 11.07
CA SER A 149 16.00 1.99 11.31
C SER A 149 16.39 3.04 10.27
N ALA A 150 17.57 2.92 9.64
CA ALA A 150 18.02 3.81 8.57
C ALA A 150 17.17 3.74 7.29
N LEU A 151 16.33 2.72 7.13
CA LEU A 151 15.41 2.59 6.00
C LEU A 151 14.18 3.50 6.12
N LEU A 152 13.92 4.10 7.28
CA LEU A 152 12.87 5.09 7.52
C LEU A 152 13.48 6.48 7.67
N ILE A 153 13.11 7.39 6.79
CA ILE A 153 13.65 8.76 6.73
C ILE A 153 12.52 9.74 7.07
N LYS A 154 12.79 10.66 8.02
CA LYS A 154 11.99 11.85 8.22
C LYS A 154 12.33 12.84 7.11
N GLY A 155 11.62 12.79 6.00
CA GLY A 155 11.96 13.50 4.77
C GLY A 155 11.07 14.69 4.47
N GLY A 156 9.97 14.86 5.16
CA GLY A 156 8.94 15.86 4.83
C GLY A 156 8.17 15.53 3.54
N HIS A 157 7.07 16.22 3.34
CA HIS A 157 6.21 16.08 2.17
C HIS A 157 5.66 17.43 1.73
N LEU A 158 5.56 17.66 0.44
CA LEU A 158 5.01 18.88 -0.17
C LEU A 158 3.79 18.55 -1.01
N VAL A 159 2.67 19.22 -0.76
CA VAL A 159 1.54 19.29 -1.70
C VAL A 159 1.66 20.60 -2.45
N VAL A 160 1.82 20.56 -3.79
CA VAL A 160 2.12 21.73 -4.62
C VAL A 160 0.99 22.07 -5.58
N TRP A 161 0.79 23.37 -5.85
CA TRP A 161 -0.18 23.89 -6.80
C TRP A 161 0.50 24.78 -7.85
N GLU A 162 0.01 24.68 -9.10
CA GLU A 162 0.43 25.55 -10.21
C GLU A 162 -0.44 26.80 -10.33
N ASN A 163 -1.71 26.66 -9.99
CA ASN A 163 -2.70 27.74 -10.15
C ASN A 163 -2.82 28.59 -8.87
N THR A 164 -2.47 29.89 -8.98
CA THR A 164 -2.60 30.87 -7.89
C THR A 164 -4.02 31.04 -7.37
N GLN A 165 -5.04 30.81 -8.21
CA GLN A 165 -6.47 30.91 -7.83
C GLN A 165 -6.89 29.77 -6.86
N LYS A 166 -6.07 28.76 -6.70
CA LYS A 166 -6.32 27.62 -5.79
C LYS A 166 -5.69 27.80 -4.40
N ARG A 167 -5.30 29.00 -4.05
CA ARG A 167 -4.71 29.30 -2.73
C ARG A 167 -5.66 28.93 -1.59
N ASP A 168 -6.95 29.12 -1.80
CA ASP A 168 -7.98 28.76 -0.83
C ASP A 168 -8.04 27.23 -0.60
N GLU A 169 -7.78 26.41 -1.63
CA GLU A 169 -7.69 24.95 -1.46
C GLU A 169 -6.55 24.59 -0.48
N ALA A 170 -5.41 25.26 -0.56
CA ALA A 170 -4.28 25.05 0.33
C ALA A 170 -4.61 25.44 1.78
N HIS A 171 -5.27 26.60 2.00
CA HIS A 171 -5.69 27.01 3.34
C HIS A 171 -6.75 26.08 3.94
N GLN A 172 -7.73 25.64 3.15
CA GLN A 172 -8.71 24.64 3.57
C GLN A 172 -8.04 23.31 3.96
N LEU A 173 -7.00 22.89 3.22
CA LEU A 173 -6.22 21.71 3.57
C LEU A 173 -5.53 21.91 4.92
N ILE A 174 -4.88 23.04 5.15
CA ILE A 174 -4.21 23.36 6.42
C ILE A 174 -5.21 23.34 7.58
N GLU A 175 -6.34 24.03 7.44
CA GLU A 175 -7.39 24.05 8.46
C GLU A 175 -7.91 22.65 8.78
N LYS A 176 -8.06 21.82 7.75
CA LYS A 176 -8.46 20.43 7.93
C LYS A 176 -7.39 19.65 8.69
N MET A 177 -6.12 19.73 8.29
CA MET A 177 -5.03 19.01 8.93
C MET A 177 -4.88 19.41 10.40
N HIS A 178 -4.98 20.69 10.70
CA HIS A 178 -4.91 21.16 12.08
C HIS A 178 -6.05 20.64 12.96
N ARG A 179 -7.26 20.41 12.40
CA ARG A 179 -8.37 19.75 13.16
C ARG A 179 -8.09 18.31 13.53
N TYR A 180 -7.15 17.66 12.83
CA TYR A 180 -6.69 16.30 13.09
C TYR A 180 -5.30 16.26 13.74
N ASP A 181 -4.82 17.39 14.29
CA ASP A 181 -3.50 17.50 14.92
C ASP A 181 -2.33 17.07 14.01
N ILE A 182 -2.48 17.27 12.69
CA ILE A 182 -1.44 17.00 11.71
C ILE A 182 -0.67 18.30 11.42
N PRO A 183 0.63 18.40 11.80
CA PRO A 183 1.43 19.61 11.59
C PRO A 183 1.67 19.85 10.10
N CYS A 184 1.31 21.05 9.65
CA CYS A 184 1.63 21.50 8.29
C CYS A 184 1.65 23.03 8.25
N GLU A 185 2.30 23.59 7.22
CA GLU A 185 2.42 25.03 7.02
C GLU A 185 2.25 25.42 5.55
N PHE A 186 1.79 26.67 5.33
CA PHE A 186 1.73 27.25 4.00
C PHE A 186 3.13 27.68 3.55
N VAL A 187 3.47 27.37 2.31
CA VAL A 187 4.73 27.70 1.66
C VAL A 187 4.45 28.47 0.38
N ASP A 188 4.97 29.68 0.26
CA ASP A 188 4.90 30.49 -0.95
C ASP A 188 5.92 30.01 -2.02
N ALA A 189 5.88 30.63 -3.20
CA ALA A 189 6.73 30.24 -4.32
C ALA A 189 8.23 30.46 -4.03
N GLU A 190 8.61 31.50 -3.27
CA GLU A 190 9.99 31.80 -2.92
C GLU A 190 10.56 30.74 -1.98
N ARG A 191 9.82 30.42 -0.93
CA ARG A 191 10.22 29.38 0.02
C ARG A 191 10.21 27.98 -0.62
N LEU A 192 9.25 27.72 -1.53
CA LEU A 192 9.20 26.45 -2.29
C LEU A 192 10.46 26.28 -3.16
N ALA A 193 10.90 27.34 -3.85
CA ALA A 193 12.12 27.29 -4.65
C ALA A 193 13.38 27.07 -3.80
N GLN A 194 13.40 27.53 -2.53
CA GLN A 194 14.49 27.23 -1.59
C GLN A 194 14.48 25.76 -1.12
N LEU A 195 13.28 25.20 -0.85
CA LEU A 195 13.13 23.82 -0.44
C LEU A 195 13.43 22.82 -1.56
N GLU A 196 13.00 23.14 -2.79
CA GLU A 196 13.11 22.29 -3.96
C GLU A 196 13.51 23.09 -5.21
N PRO A 197 14.82 23.41 -5.37
CA PRO A 197 15.31 24.26 -6.47
C PRO A 197 15.14 23.66 -7.87
N GLU A 198 14.94 22.36 -7.97
CA GLU A 198 14.75 21.66 -9.25
C GLU A 198 13.30 21.66 -9.74
N LEU A 199 12.36 21.98 -8.86
CA LEU A 199 10.96 22.09 -9.26
C LEU A 199 10.73 23.26 -10.20
N SER A 200 9.69 23.15 -11.01
CA SER A 200 9.28 24.18 -11.96
C SER A 200 8.94 25.50 -11.26
N LEU A 201 9.45 26.61 -11.78
CA LEU A 201 9.10 27.97 -11.35
C LEU A 201 7.62 28.35 -11.62
N SER A 202 6.88 27.51 -12.33
CA SER A 202 5.42 27.71 -12.52
C SER A 202 4.61 27.32 -11.28
N LEU A 203 5.21 26.67 -10.27
CA LEU A 203 4.54 26.35 -9.03
C LEU A 203 4.32 27.63 -8.20
N SER A 204 3.09 27.82 -7.75
CA SER A 204 2.68 29.08 -7.13
C SER A 204 2.75 29.05 -5.60
N HIS A 205 2.48 27.90 -4.99
CA HIS A 205 2.49 27.69 -3.54
C HIS A 205 2.46 26.21 -3.20
N ALA A 206 2.68 25.90 -1.94
CA ALA A 206 2.60 24.54 -1.40
C ALA A 206 2.03 24.52 0.02
N VAL A 207 1.67 23.30 0.47
CA VAL A 207 1.54 22.96 1.90
C VAL A 207 2.66 21.99 2.22
N PHE A 208 3.44 22.30 3.24
CA PHE A 208 4.55 21.49 3.71
C PHE A 208 4.19 20.73 4.98
N PHE A 209 4.49 19.45 5.01
CA PHE A 209 4.28 18.53 6.13
C PHE A 209 5.64 18.09 6.67
N PRO A 210 6.23 18.80 7.65
CA PRO A 210 7.60 18.58 8.11
C PRO A 210 7.79 17.25 8.83
N GLU A 211 6.72 16.70 9.43
CA GLU A 211 6.77 15.46 10.19
C GLU A 211 6.56 14.19 9.34
N SER A 212 6.33 14.33 8.04
CA SER A 212 6.12 13.19 7.15
C SER A 212 7.39 12.37 6.97
N HIS A 213 7.20 11.04 6.89
CA HIS A 213 8.27 10.07 6.74
C HIS A 213 8.16 9.36 5.38
N ARG A 214 9.28 8.82 4.92
CA ARG A 214 9.33 7.91 3.78
C ARG A 214 10.30 6.77 4.01
N LEU A 215 10.08 5.67 3.32
CA LEU A 215 11.05 4.59 3.21
C LEU A 215 12.11 4.95 2.15
N THR A 216 13.33 4.48 2.33
CA THR A 216 14.40 4.64 1.33
C THR A 216 14.02 4.09 -0.03
N ASP A 217 13.47 2.88 -0.04
CA ASP A 217 12.82 2.22 -1.18
C ASP A 217 11.88 1.12 -0.68
N PRO A 218 10.65 0.99 -1.20
CA PRO A 218 9.71 -0.05 -0.79
C PRO A 218 10.23 -1.48 -0.94
N TYR A 219 11.00 -1.73 -2.01
CA TYR A 219 11.54 -3.07 -2.23
C TYR A 219 12.72 -3.39 -1.33
N GLU A 220 13.63 -2.42 -1.08
CA GLU A 220 14.71 -2.58 -0.10
C GLU A 220 14.17 -2.91 1.28
N VAL A 221 13.09 -2.22 1.70
CA VAL A 221 12.44 -2.52 2.98
C VAL A 221 11.85 -3.92 2.99
N CYS A 222 11.12 -4.33 1.93
CA CYS A 222 10.61 -5.70 1.84
C CYS A 222 11.73 -6.75 1.88
N ARG A 223 12.88 -6.47 1.27
CA ARG A 223 14.06 -7.34 1.33
C ARG A 223 14.62 -7.43 2.75
N ALA A 224 14.81 -6.30 3.42
CA ALA A 224 15.29 -6.28 4.81
C ALA A 224 14.35 -7.05 5.77
N LEU A 225 13.03 -6.88 5.60
CA LEU A 225 12.03 -7.63 6.36
C LEU A 225 12.13 -9.14 6.07
N PHE A 226 12.27 -9.53 4.81
CA PHE A 226 12.39 -10.94 4.42
C PHE A 226 13.70 -11.58 4.88
N ASP A 227 14.80 -10.86 4.78
CA ASP A 227 16.12 -11.33 5.22
C ASP A 227 16.12 -11.55 6.76
N ALA A 228 15.52 -10.63 7.51
CA ALA A 228 15.35 -10.77 8.96
C ALA A 228 14.41 -11.94 9.32
N PHE A 229 13.30 -12.10 8.59
CA PHE A 229 12.40 -13.24 8.73
C PHE A 229 13.11 -14.56 8.53
N SER A 230 13.93 -14.68 7.49
CA SER A 230 14.69 -15.88 7.16
C SER A 230 15.79 -16.16 8.21
N ALA A 231 16.51 -15.11 8.65
CA ALA A 231 17.54 -15.24 9.68
C ALA A 231 17.00 -15.71 11.04
N ARG A 232 15.71 -15.47 11.32
CA ARG A 232 14.98 -15.96 12.51
C ARG A 232 14.41 -17.38 12.33
N GLY A 233 14.80 -18.11 11.28
CA GLY A 233 14.34 -19.46 10.99
C GLY A 233 12.96 -19.55 10.36
N GLY A 234 12.46 -18.45 9.77
CA GLY A 234 11.24 -18.45 8.97
C GLY A 234 11.39 -19.30 7.72
N VAL A 235 10.35 -20.03 7.37
CA VAL A 235 10.30 -20.87 6.16
C VAL A 235 9.57 -20.12 5.05
N PHE A 236 10.18 -20.00 3.88
CA PHE A 236 9.52 -19.45 2.70
C PHE A 236 9.19 -20.56 1.70
N ILE A 237 7.91 -20.64 1.30
CA ILE A 237 7.44 -21.53 0.24
C ILE A 237 7.09 -20.69 -0.98
N ASN A 238 7.91 -20.83 -2.03
CA ASN A 238 7.63 -20.17 -3.31
C ASN A 238 6.62 -20.97 -4.11
N ALA A 239 5.34 -20.83 -3.76
CA ALA A 239 4.24 -21.50 -4.42
C ALA A 239 2.93 -20.75 -4.25
N LYS A 240 1.97 -21.03 -5.13
CA LYS A 240 0.62 -20.54 -5.02
C LYS A 240 -0.19 -21.36 -4.01
N VAL A 241 -0.94 -20.69 -3.16
CA VAL A 241 -2.01 -21.30 -2.38
C VAL A 241 -3.25 -21.39 -3.26
N ASP A 242 -3.69 -22.62 -3.55
CA ASP A 242 -4.83 -22.87 -4.42
C ASP A 242 -6.16 -22.93 -3.64
N ASP A 243 -6.09 -23.34 -2.37
CA ASP A 243 -7.29 -23.51 -1.56
C ASP A 243 -7.00 -23.39 -0.06
N VAL A 244 -8.02 -23.06 0.72
CA VAL A 244 -7.99 -22.89 2.18
C VAL A 244 -9.15 -23.68 2.77
N HIS A 245 -8.85 -24.68 3.60
CA HIS A 245 -9.84 -25.53 4.23
C HIS A 245 -9.75 -25.44 5.76
N PRO A 246 -10.61 -24.63 6.40
CA PRO A 246 -10.72 -24.67 7.85
C PRO A 246 -11.30 -26.01 8.31
N SER A 247 -10.52 -26.81 9.02
CA SER A 247 -10.95 -28.07 9.62
C SER A 247 -11.34 -27.86 11.08
N SER A 248 -12.57 -27.44 11.31
CA SER A 248 -13.02 -27.04 12.65
C SER A 248 -12.16 -25.92 13.27
N ASN A 249 -12.27 -25.66 14.56
CA ASN A 249 -11.43 -24.67 15.28
C ASN A 249 -10.07 -25.23 15.75
N THR A 250 -9.56 -26.31 15.16
CA THR A 250 -8.30 -26.94 15.59
C THR A 250 -7.12 -26.59 14.70
N HIS A 251 -7.32 -26.50 13.37
CA HIS A 251 -6.27 -26.22 12.39
C HIS A 251 -6.86 -25.75 11.07
N ILE A 252 -6.00 -25.24 10.20
CA ILE A 252 -6.32 -24.85 8.83
C ILE A 252 -5.44 -25.68 7.88
N ASP A 253 -6.05 -26.34 6.92
CA ASP A 253 -5.34 -27.04 5.85
C ASP A 253 -5.23 -26.13 4.62
N LEU A 254 -4.01 -25.88 4.14
CA LEU A 254 -3.74 -25.14 2.91
C LEU A 254 -3.35 -26.11 1.79
N ARG A 255 -3.97 -25.95 0.60
CA ARG A 255 -3.51 -26.63 -0.61
C ARG A 255 -2.48 -25.78 -1.32
N ILE A 256 -1.23 -26.26 -1.35
CA ILE A 256 -0.06 -25.56 -1.89
C ILE A 256 0.59 -26.47 -2.93
N ALA A 257 0.67 -26.04 -4.19
CA ALA A 257 1.28 -26.85 -5.28
C ALA A 257 0.79 -28.33 -5.29
N ALA A 258 -0.52 -28.52 -5.21
CA ALA A 258 -1.22 -29.82 -5.17
C ALA A 258 -0.98 -30.68 -3.89
N GLN A 259 -0.25 -30.18 -2.91
CA GLN A 259 -0.08 -30.82 -1.60
C GLN A 259 -0.89 -30.11 -0.52
N THR A 260 -1.40 -30.86 0.44
CA THR A 260 -2.08 -30.28 1.61
C THR A 260 -1.11 -30.17 2.77
N GLN A 261 -0.97 -28.97 3.30
CA GLN A 261 -0.16 -28.69 4.49
C GLN A 261 -1.04 -28.11 5.60
N ARG A 262 -0.79 -28.56 6.81
CA ARG A 262 -1.57 -28.21 8.00
C ARG A 262 -0.86 -27.18 8.85
N PHE A 263 -1.63 -26.18 9.31
CA PHE A 263 -1.16 -25.11 10.18
C PHE A 263 -2.13 -24.89 11.33
N ASP A 264 -1.60 -24.47 12.48
CA ASP A 264 -2.42 -24.13 13.65
C ASP A 264 -3.21 -22.84 13.43
N LYS A 265 -2.59 -21.86 12.76
CA LYS A 265 -3.21 -20.57 12.40
C LYS A 265 -2.74 -20.14 11.01
N VAL A 266 -3.60 -19.39 10.32
CA VAL A 266 -3.32 -18.84 8.99
C VAL A 266 -3.73 -17.37 8.93
N ALA A 267 -2.86 -16.52 8.37
CA ALA A 267 -3.18 -15.15 8.00
C ALA A 267 -3.18 -14.98 6.48
N LEU A 268 -4.28 -14.50 5.89
CA LEU A 268 -4.37 -14.16 4.48
C LEU A 268 -3.99 -12.68 4.28
N CYS A 269 -2.84 -12.46 3.65
CA CYS A 269 -2.25 -11.16 3.35
C CYS A 269 -1.98 -10.98 1.84
N ALA A 270 -2.76 -11.67 0.99
CA ALA A 270 -2.50 -11.81 -0.44
C ALA A 270 -3.02 -10.63 -1.30
N GLY A 271 -3.19 -9.43 -0.70
CA GLY A 271 -3.63 -8.24 -1.43
C GLY A 271 -4.95 -8.48 -2.17
N VAL A 272 -5.01 -8.13 -3.46
CA VAL A 272 -6.22 -8.30 -4.27
C VAL A 272 -6.61 -9.77 -4.48
N TRP A 273 -5.65 -10.69 -4.41
CA TRP A 273 -5.89 -12.13 -4.55
C TRP A 273 -6.55 -12.75 -3.31
N SER A 274 -6.58 -12.04 -2.18
CA SER A 274 -7.32 -12.48 -0.99
C SER A 274 -8.80 -12.74 -1.29
N LYS A 275 -9.42 -11.98 -2.21
CA LYS A 275 -10.83 -12.19 -2.61
C LYS A 275 -11.11 -13.64 -3.01
N GLN A 276 -10.28 -14.21 -3.87
CA GLN A 276 -10.48 -15.59 -4.35
C GLN A 276 -10.32 -16.62 -3.23
N LEU A 277 -9.41 -16.38 -2.28
CA LEU A 277 -9.20 -17.27 -1.13
C LEU A 277 -10.34 -17.17 -0.12
N LEU A 278 -10.91 -15.97 0.07
CA LEU A 278 -12.08 -15.77 0.93
C LEU A 278 -13.33 -16.46 0.39
N GLU A 279 -13.54 -16.43 -0.92
CA GLU A 279 -14.66 -17.13 -1.57
C GLU A 279 -14.62 -18.65 -1.28
N ARG A 280 -13.41 -19.25 -1.13
CA ARG A 280 -13.23 -20.65 -0.75
C ARG A 280 -13.70 -20.99 0.66
N VAL A 281 -13.68 -20.00 1.54
CA VAL A 281 -14.13 -20.15 2.94
C VAL A 281 -15.50 -19.51 3.18
N GLY A 282 -16.27 -19.25 2.12
CA GLY A 282 -17.64 -18.76 2.21
C GLY A 282 -17.80 -17.27 2.48
N ILE A 283 -16.74 -16.46 2.34
CA ILE A 283 -16.80 -15.02 2.52
C ILE A 283 -16.71 -14.31 1.16
N THR A 284 -17.67 -13.45 0.88
CA THR A 284 -17.67 -12.59 -0.32
C THR A 284 -17.45 -11.14 0.08
N VAL A 285 -16.41 -10.50 -0.50
CA VAL A 285 -16.08 -9.10 -0.23
C VAL A 285 -16.03 -8.29 -1.54
N PRO A 286 -16.41 -7.00 -1.52
CA PRO A 286 -16.37 -6.13 -2.68
C PRO A 286 -14.95 -5.58 -2.93
N LEU A 287 -13.96 -6.46 -2.94
CA LEU A 287 -12.57 -6.11 -3.21
C LEU A 287 -12.34 -6.03 -4.72
N GLU A 288 -11.70 -4.95 -5.19
CA GLU A 288 -11.41 -4.76 -6.60
C GLU A 288 -9.95 -4.37 -6.83
N ALA A 289 -9.43 -4.70 -8.01
CA ALA A 289 -8.08 -4.33 -8.41
C ALA A 289 -8.08 -2.91 -8.98
N GLU A 290 -7.58 -1.96 -8.19
CA GLU A 290 -7.26 -0.62 -8.65
C GLU A 290 -5.83 -0.59 -9.19
N ARG A 291 -5.68 -0.43 -10.49
CA ARG A 291 -4.37 -0.43 -11.15
C ARG A 291 -3.68 0.92 -10.98
N GLY A 292 -2.51 0.91 -10.35
CA GLY A 292 -1.61 2.04 -10.22
C GLY A 292 -0.44 1.92 -11.16
N TYR A 293 0.05 3.05 -11.64
CA TYR A 293 1.16 3.13 -12.58
C TYR A 293 2.30 3.95 -12.01
N HIS A 294 3.54 3.58 -12.33
CA HIS A 294 4.67 4.44 -12.11
C HIS A 294 5.67 4.43 -13.28
N VAL A 295 6.44 5.51 -13.34
CA VAL A 295 7.65 5.63 -14.14
C VAL A 295 8.78 5.96 -13.17
N THR A 296 9.90 5.22 -13.23
CA THR A 296 11.10 5.50 -12.42
C THR A 296 12.22 5.97 -13.32
N PHE A 297 12.81 7.12 -12.99
CA PHE A 297 13.99 7.70 -13.64
C PHE A 297 15.24 7.36 -12.84
N PRO A 298 16.42 7.25 -13.45
CA PRO A 298 17.67 6.96 -12.75
C PRO A 298 17.94 7.89 -11.56
N HIS A 299 18.65 7.40 -10.57
CA HIS A 299 18.91 8.11 -9.29
C HIS A 299 19.60 9.46 -9.46
N ASP A 300 20.53 9.57 -10.40
CA ASP A 300 21.27 10.78 -10.72
C ASP A 300 20.55 11.77 -11.63
N ALA A 301 19.36 11.38 -12.14
CA ALA A 301 18.62 12.18 -13.10
C ALA A 301 17.84 13.34 -12.45
N ALA A 302 17.46 13.23 -11.17
CA ALA A 302 16.68 14.27 -10.49
C ALA A 302 17.11 14.38 -9.01
N ARG A 303 17.17 15.62 -8.53
CA ARG A 303 17.60 15.96 -7.17
C ARG A 303 16.49 16.68 -6.42
N ILE A 304 15.46 15.94 -6.06
CA ILE A 304 14.44 16.42 -5.11
C ILE A 304 14.71 15.81 -3.72
N HIS A 305 14.41 16.57 -2.68
CA HIS A 305 14.69 16.22 -1.29
C HIS A 305 13.45 15.64 -0.60
N HIS A 306 12.27 16.17 -0.95
CA HIS A 306 10.99 15.80 -0.35
C HIS A 306 10.16 14.96 -1.31
N THR A 307 9.23 14.19 -0.76
CA THR A 307 8.13 13.67 -1.58
C THR A 307 7.23 14.83 -2.00
N VAL A 308 6.87 14.91 -3.28
CA VAL A 308 6.06 15.99 -3.83
C VAL A 308 4.78 15.44 -4.45
N LEU A 309 3.62 15.88 -3.96
CA LEU A 309 2.32 15.59 -4.55
C LEU A 309 1.82 16.82 -5.30
N SER A 310 1.60 16.72 -6.59
CA SER A 310 0.92 17.79 -7.35
C SER A 310 -0.59 17.68 -7.20
N ALA A 311 -1.20 18.67 -6.58
CA ALA A 311 -2.64 18.77 -6.41
C ALA A 311 -3.38 18.89 -7.74
N ASP A 312 -2.77 19.56 -8.73
CA ASP A 312 -3.36 19.76 -10.05
C ASP A 312 -3.23 18.53 -10.95
N ARG A 313 -2.06 17.86 -10.94
CA ARG A 313 -1.75 16.72 -11.81
C ARG A 313 -2.10 15.37 -11.21
N LYS A 314 -2.37 15.31 -9.89
CA LYS A 314 -2.64 14.06 -9.14
C LYS A 314 -1.53 13.02 -9.32
N LEU A 315 -0.31 13.45 -9.12
CA LEU A 315 0.93 12.72 -9.30
C LEU A 315 1.80 12.90 -8.06
N VAL A 316 2.44 11.83 -7.61
CA VAL A 316 3.43 11.85 -6.55
C VAL A 316 4.82 11.63 -7.17
N LEU A 317 5.77 12.48 -6.83
CA LEU A 317 7.20 12.32 -7.09
C LEU A 317 7.89 11.93 -5.79
N SER A 318 8.62 10.82 -5.79
CA SER A 318 9.33 10.33 -4.61
C SER A 318 10.81 10.10 -4.93
N PRO A 319 11.73 10.68 -4.14
CA PRO A 319 13.15 10.41 -4.23
C PRO A 319 13.47 9.09 -3.49
N LEU A 320 13.56 8.00 -4.24
CA LEU A 320 13.89 6.67 -3.73
C LEU A 320 15.34 6.30 -4.07
N ASN A 321 15.91 5.33 -3.36
CA ASN A 321 17.23 4.80 -3.71
C ASN A 321 17.29 4.21 -5.13
N ALA A 322 16.19 3.63 -5.60
CA ALA A 322 16.06 3.13 -6.97
C ALA A 322 15.96 4.25 -8.03
N GLY A 323 15.83 5.52 -7.63
CA GLY A 323 15.67 6.68 -8.50
C GLY A 323 14.43 7.51 -8.20
N LEU A 324 14.21 8.57 -8.99
CA LEU A 324 13.00 9.37 -8.90
C LEU A 324 11.81 8.57 -9.42
N ARG A 325 10.85 8.29 -8.57
CA ARG A 325 9.63 7.57 -8.95
C ARG A 325 8.45 8.53 -9.07
N ALA A 326 7.88 8.60 -10.27
CA ALA A 326 6.64 9.31 -10.56
C ALA A 326 5.47 8.32 -10.51
N VAL A 327 4.63 8.44 -9.49
CA VAL A 327 3.50 7.53 -9.22
C VAL A 327 2.18 8.26 -9.40
N GLY A 328 1.24 7.63 -10.07
CA GLY A 328 -0.10 8.20 -10.23
C GLY A 328 -1.04 7.22 -10.89
N MET A 329 -2.16 7.75 -11.35
CA MET A 329 -3.18 7.03 -12.06
C MET A 329 -3.90 5.99 -11.19
N SER A 330 -5.19 5.94 -11.38
CA SER A 330 -6.11 5.03 -10.73
C SER A 330 -7.03 4.45 -11.80
N GLU A 331 -6.99 3.13 -11.96
CA GLU A 331 -7.75 2.44 -12.99
C GLU A 331 -8.43 1.22 -12.40
N ILE A 332 -9.76 1.24 -12.34
CA ILE A 332 -10.54 0.05 -11.98
C ILE A 332 -10.61 -0.85 -13.21
N GLY A 333 -9.78 -1.89 -13.24
CA GLY A 333 -9.58 -2.69 -14.45
C GLY A 333 -9.30 -4.18 -14.24
N GLY A 334 -9.45 -4.67 -13.02
CA GLY A 334 -9.17 -6.07 -12.68
C GLY A 334 -7.71 -6.46 -12.89
N THR A 335 -7.43 -7.75 -12.81
CA THR A 335 -6.05 -8.30 -12.86
C THR A 335 -5.67 -8.88 -14.23
N THR A 336 -6.60 -8.98 -15.18
CA THR A 336 -6.39 -9.72 -16.44
C THR A 336 -6.14 -8.84 -17.67
N LEU A 337 -6.56 -7.57 -17.64
CA LEU A 337 -6.35 -6.66 -18.77
C LEU A 337 -4.88 -6.18 -18.83
N PRO A 338 -4.32 -5.96 -20.03
CA PRO A 338 -2.97 -5.41 -20.16
C PRO A 338 -2.89 -3.95 -19.67
N ALA A 339 -1.68 -3.52 -19.31
CA ALA A 339 -1.40 -2.14 -18.95
C ALA A 339 -1.69 -1.17 -20.11
N ILE A 340 -2.21 0.02 -19.80
CA ILE A 340 -2.50 1.06 -20.80
C ILE A 340 -1.25 1.92 -21.01
N LYS A 341 -0.53 1.72 -22.11
CA LYS A 341 0.72 2.45 -22.42
C LYS A 341 0.59 3.98 -22.38
N LYS A 342 -0.59 4.52 -22.72
CA LYS A 342 -0.85 5.96 -22.64
C LYS A 342 -0.66 6.51 -21.21
N ARG A 343 -0.90 5.72 -20.17
CA ARG A 343 -0.74 6.11 -18.76
C ARG A 343 0.69 6.50 -18.43
N TYR A 344 1.67 5.70 -18.87
CA TYR A 344 3.09 6.01 -18.69
C TYR A 344 3.52 7.29 -19.40
N ARG A 345 2.99 7.52 -20.61
CA ARG A 345 3.26 8.77 -21.34
C ARG A 345 2.74 9.97 -20.57
N VAL A 346 1.51 9.90 -20.05
CA VAL A 346 0.92 10.99 -19.24
C VAL A 346 1.73 11.23 -17.97
N LEU A 347 2.23 10.19 -17.29
CA LEU A 347 3.12 10.34 -16.15
C LEU A 347 4.41 11.09 -16.52
N ARG A 348 5.05 10.74 -17.64
CA ARG A 348 6.24 11.47 -18.14
C ARG A 348 5.92 12.93 -18.46
N GLU A 349 4.81 13.19 -19.15
CA GLU A 349 4.36 14.56 -19.45
C GLU A 349 4.13 15.39 -18.19
N HIS A 350 3.50 14.81 -17.18
CA HIS A 350 3.28 15.46 -15.90
C HIS A 350 4.58 15.69 -15.13
N THR A 351 5.48 14.69 -15.11
CA THR A 351 6.81 14.84 -14.50
C THR A 351 7.61 15.93 -15.18
N LYS A 352 7.60 15.99 -16.52
CA LYS A 352 8.25 17.07 -17.27
C LYS A 352 7.73 18.45 -16.89
N GLY A 353 6.41 18.59 -16.65
CA GLY A 353 5.83 19.85 -16.20
C GLY A 353 6.31 20.28 -14.80
N LEU A 354 6.57 19.33 -13.91
CA LEU A 354 7.04 19.59 -12.55
C LEU A 354 8.57 19.72 -12.46
N LEU A 355 9.31 18.98 -13.26
CA LEU A 355 10.78 18.91 -13.29
C LEU A 355 11.28 19.08 -14.74
N PRO A 356 11.18 20.28 -15.33
CA PRO A 356 11.54 20.48 -16.73
C PRO A 356 13.00 20.16 -17.02
N LYS A 357 13.93 20.53 -16.16
CA LYS A 357 15.38 20.30 -16.31
C LYS A 357 15.75 18.80 -16.39
N LEU A 358 14.95 17.92 -15.77
CA LEU A 358 15.15 16.47 -15.88
C LEU A 358 15.11 16.01 -17.34
N PHE A 359 14.32 16.69 -18.18
CA PHE A 359 14.10 16.32 -19.58
C PHE A 359 14.98 17.08 -20.57
N ASP A 360 15.98 17.83 -20.09
CA ASP A 360 17.01 18.44 -20.92
C ASP A 360 18.00 17.39 -21.48
N ASN A 361 18.10 16.23 -20.81
CA ASN A 361 18.82 15.09 -21.32
C ASN A 361 17.97 14.30 -22.32
N PRO A 362 18.31 14.32 -23.65
CA PRO A 362 17.55 13.58 -24.66
C PRO A 362 17.67 12.07 -24.56
N GLN A 363 18.65 11.55 -23.80
CA GLN A 363 18.89 10.14 -23.54
C GLN A 363 18.33 9.67 -22.19
N LEU A 364 17.44 10.46 -21.57
CA LEU A 364 16.83 10.12 -20.29
C LEU A 364 16.06 8.80 -20.39
N GLU A 365 16.60 7.77 -19.76
CA GLU A 365 15.95 6.47 -19.64
C GLU A 365 14.94 6.46 -18.49
N SER A 366 13.98 5.56 -18.57
CA SER A 366 13.03 5.32 -17.47
C SER A 366 12.42 3.94 -17.58
N THR A 367 12.11 3.35 -16.42
CA THR A 367 11.39 2.07 -16.33
C THR A 367 9.91 2.31 -16.06
N GLU A 368 9.08 1.37 -16.51
CA GLU A 368 7.62 1.40 -16.38
C GLU A 368 7.15 0.22 -15.52
N TRP A 369 6.16 0.46 -14.68
CA TRP A 369 5.55 -0.60 -13.89
C TRP A 369 4.08 -0.32 -13.63
N MET A 370 3.28 -1.38 -13.53
CA MET A 370 1.87 -1.32 -13.14
C MET A 370 1.58 -2.43 -12.13
N GLY A 371 0.83 -2.11 -11.09
CA GLY A 371 0.39 -3.06 -10.09
C GLY A 371 -1.05 -2.88 -9.65
N TYR A 372 -1.49 -3.77 -8.77
CA TYR A 372 -2.89 -3.96 -8.40
C TYR A 372 -3.08 -3.58 -6.93
N ARG A 373 -3.58 -2.36 -6.65
CA ARG A 373 -3.97 -1.95 -5.31
C ARG A 373 -5.26 -2.69 -4.93
N PRO A 374 -5.31 -3.35 -3.77
CA PRO A 374 -6.51 -4.04 -3.30
C PRO A 374 -7.49 -3.01 -2.71
N SER A 375 -8.49 -2.58 -3.50
CA SER A 375 -9.33 -1.43 -3.15
C SER A 375 -10.73 -1.85 -2.75
N PHE A 376 -11.13 -1.47 -1.53
CA PHE A 376 -12.51 -1.55 -1.04
C PHE A 376 -13.27 -0.25 -1.35
N PRO A 377 -14.59 -0.32 -1.51
CA PRO A 377 -15.42 0.87 -1.77
C PRO A 377 -15.34 1.93 -0.66
N ASP A 378 -15.18 1.51 0.59
CA ASP A 378 -15.09 2.36 1.78
C ASP A 378 -13.66 2.81 2.12
N SER A 379 -12.68 2.36 1.35
CA SER A 379 -11.25 2.66 1.51
C SER A 379 -10.60 2.12 2.79
N LEU A 380 -11.29 1.33 3.59
CA LEU A 380 -10.75 0.75 4.82
C LEU A 380 -10.17 -0.66 4.56
N PRO A 381 -9.05 -1.04 5.18
CA PRO A 381 -8.54 -2.40 5.11
C PRO A 381 -9.44 -3.38 5.89
N VAL A 382 -9.23 -4.65 5.67
CA VAL A 382 -9.71 -5.72 6.56
C VAL A 382 -8.56 -6.13 7.46
N ILE A 383 -8.76 -6.04 8.79
CA ILE A 383 -7.88 -6.56 9.83
C ILE A 383 -8.77 -7.34 10.80
N ASP A 384 -8.93 -8.64 10.55
CA ASP A 384 -9.99 -9.39 11.24
C ASP A 384 -9.67 -10.89 11.36
N LEU A 385 -10.50 -11.59 12.13
CA LEU A 385 -10.60 -13.05 12.15
C LEU A 385 -11.80 -13.50 11.32
N HIS A 386 -11.76 -14.75 10.86
CA HIS A 386 -12.93 -15.36 10.23
C HIS A 386 -14.06 -15.52 11.28
N PRO A 387 -15.31 -15.13 10.97
CA PRO A 387 -16.41 -15.15 11.96
C PRO A 387 -16.68 -16.49 12.61
N MET A 388 -16.45 -17.60 11.88
CA MET A 388 -16.66 -18.96 12.39
C MET A 388 -15.36 -19.71 12.73
N TYR A 389 -14.23 -19.32 12.14
CA TYR A 389 -12.95 -20.05 12.30
C TYR A 389 -11.87 -19.11 12.84
N SER A 390 -11.78 -18.99 14.16
CA SER A 390 -10.87 -18.05 14.83
C SER A 390 -9.37 -18.25 14.53
N ARG A 391 -9.02 -19.37 13.90
CA ARG A 391 -7.65 -19.68 13.47
C ARG A 391 -7.30 -19.14 12.08
N LEU A 392 -8.29 -18.65 11.33
CA LEU A 392 -8.12 -17.98 10.05
C LEU A 392 -8.29 -16.48 10.25
N SER A 393 -7.29 -15.72 9.83
CA SER A 393 -7.21 -14.27 10.01
C SER A 393 -6.86 -13.55 8.71
N PHE A 394 -7.07 -12.24 8.68
CA PHE A 394 -7.02 -11.43 7.48
C PHE A 394 -6.33 -10.10 7.71
N ALA A 395 -5.39 -9.71 6.83
CA ALA A 395 -4.84 -8.36 6.72
C ALA A 395 -4.62 -8.00 5.24
N PHE A 396 -5.58 -7.32 4.63
CA PHE A 396 -5.51 -6.92 3.21
C PHE A 396 -6.47 -5.77 2.92
N GLY A 397 -6.41 -5.23 1.69
CA GLY A 397 -7.37 -4.20 1.27
C GLY A 397 -6.94 -2.76 1.56
N HIS A 398 -5.67 -2.51 1.81
CA HIS A 398 -5.11 -1.20 2.21
C HIS A 398 -5.01 -0.18 1.08
N GLN A 399 -5.46 -0.46 -0.13
CA GLN A 399 -5.39 0.42 -1.29
C GLN A 399 -3.99 1.04 -1.51
N HIS A 400 -3.91 2.38 -1.56
CA HIS A 400 -2.67 3.14 -1.68
C HIS A 400 -1.92 3.31 -0.35
N LEU A 401 -2.57 3.02 0.80
CA LEU A 401 -2.00 3.14 2.15
C LEU A 401 -1.29 1.87 2.64
N GLY A 402 -1.13 0.86 1.78
CA GLY A 402 -0.54 -0.42 2.18
C GLY A 402 0.86 -0.31 2.80
N ILE A 403 1.74 0.53 2.25
CA ILE A 403 3.05 0.81 2.86
C ILE A 403 2.88 1.57 4.18
N THR A 404 2.04 2.58 4.22
CA THR A 404 1.81 3.36 5.44
C THR A 404 1.36 2.47 6.60
N GLN A 405 0.35 1.63 6.35
CA GLN A 405 -0.36 0.90 7.40
C GLN A 405 0.16 -0.53 7.64
N ALA A 406 1.16 -1.03 6.89
CA ALA A 406 1.58 -2.43 6.98
C ALA A 406 2.01 -2.85 8.38
N ALA A 407 2.88 -2.07 9.02
CA ALA A 407 3.44 -2.39 10.33
C ALA A 407 2.36 -2.36 11.43
N ILE A 408 1.54 -1.31 11.47
CA ILE A 408 0.45 -1.22 12.45
C ILE A 408 -0.60 -2.31 12.24
N SER A 409 -0.91 -2.66 10.99
CA SER A 409 -1.85 -3.75 10.68
C SER A 409 -1.37 -5.10 11.21
N ALA A 410 -0.06 -5.34 11.19
CA ALA A 410 0.53 -6.55 11.74
C ALA A 410 0.36 -6.61 13.27
N GLU A 411 0.67 -5.51 13.97
CA GLU A 411 0.49 -5.42 15.42
C GLU A 411 -0.98 -5.65 15.82
N LEU A 412 -1.91 -4.94 15.16
CA LEU A 412 -3.35 -5.04 15.42
C LEU A 412 -3.90 -6.43 15.14
N LEU A 413 -3.46 -7.07 14.05
CA LEU A 413 -3.90 -8.42 13.71
C LEU A 413 -3.44 -9.43 14.76
N LEU A 414 -2.16 -9.38 15.16
CA LEU A 414 -1.62 -10.30 16.16
C LEU A 414 -2.22 -10.05 17.54
N ASP A 415 -2.53 -8.78 17.92
CA ASP A 415 -3.27 -8.49 19.14
C ASP A 415 -4.66 -9.13 19.13
N LYS A 416 -5.37 -9.04 18.00
CA LYS A 416 -6.68 -9.69 17.83
C LYS A 416 -6.59 -11.21 17.90
N ILE A 417 -5.58 -11.83 17.25
CA ILE A 417 -5.34 -13.26 17.28
C ILE A 417 -5.07 -13.80 18.70
N GLU A 418 -4.37 -13.00 19.51
CA GLU A 418 -4.00 -13.33 20.88
C GLU A 418 -4.96 -12.79 21.93
N GLN A 419 -6.05 -12.16 21.51
CA GLN A 419 -7.07 -11.55 22.37
C GLN A 419 -6.49 -10.51 23.36
N ARG A 420 -5.48 -9.76 22.90
CA ARG A 420 -4.90 -8.65 23.63
C ARG A 420 -5.72 -7.37 23.39
N PRO A 421 -5.68 -6.39 24.32
CA PRO A 421 -6.26 -5.08 24.08
C PRO A 421 -5.67 -4.45 22.82
N SER A 422 -6.54 -3.99 21.92
CA SER A 422 -6.12 -3.31 20.70
C SER A 422 -5.90 -1.82 20.94
N LEU A 423 -4.86 -1.25 20.34
CA LEU A 423 -4.58 0.18 20.35
C LEU A 423 -5.70 0.99 19.65
N ILE A 424 -6.31 0.39 18.63
CA ILE A 424 -7.34 1.02 17.78
C ILE A 424 -8.57 0.10 17.77
N PRO A 425 -9.81 0.63 17.89
CA PRO A 425 -11.02 -0.16 17.71
C PRO A 425 -11.09 -0.80 16.31
N LEU A 426 -11.34 -2.12 16.22
CA LEU A 426 -11.29 -2.85 14.95
C LEU A 426 -12.66 -3.09 14.32
N ASP A 427 -13.75 -2.55 14.87
CA ASP A 427 -15.11 -2.81 14.40
C ASP A 427 -15.36 -2.36 12.95
N ALA A 428 -14.77 -1.23 12.58
CA ALA A 428 -14.83 -0.72 11.21
C ALA A 428 -13.96 -1.51 10.20
N LEU A 429 -13.06 -2.40 10.69
CA LEU A 429 -12.11 -3.16 9.89
C LEU A 429 -12.51 -4.64 9.73
N ARG A 430 -13.73 -4.99 10.15
CA ARG A 430 -14.25 -6.36 10.07
C ARG A 430 -14.45 -6.81 8.64
N VAL A 431 -14.30 -8.11 8.41
CA VAL A 431 -14.47 -8.74 7.08
C VAL A 431 -15.95 -8.80 6.65
N ASP A 432 -16.86 -8.82 7.60
CA ASP A 432 -18.31 -8.95 7.42
C ASP A 432 -19.09 -7.60 7.45
N ARG A 433 -18.38 -6.48 7.32
CA ARG A 433 -18.98 -5.12 7.32
C ARG A 433 -19.67 -4.73 5.99
N PHE A 434 -19.64 -5.59 4.96
CA PHE A 434 -20.12 -5.29 3.61
C PHE A 434 -21.52 -5.81 3.31
#